data_84ec57f1e0caa7ca9bdbd408bc521148
#
_entry.id   84ec57f1e0caa7ca9bdbd408bc521148
#
_cell.length_a   1.000
_cell.length_b   1.000
_cell.length_c   1.000
_cell.angle_alpha   90.00
_cell.angle_beta   90.00
_cell.angle_gamma   90.00
#
_symmetry.space_group_name_H-M   'P 1'
#
loop_
_entity.id
_entity.type
_entity.pdbx_description
1 polymer ?
#
loop_
_entity_poly.entity_id
_entity_poly.type
_entity_poly.pdbx_seq_one_letter_code
_entity_poly.pdbx_strand_id
1 'polypeptide(L)'
;MKAIEQKVLRFIKENELLTTGEKILIALSGGPDSVFLLHFLNKFKKKFKIEIGAVHINHRLRGKDSERDELFCKAVCDELSIPIYTLRKDVKSYSKKNKYSLEVAGRKIRYEFFEKISKANQYDKIATAHNADDNAETVLLNLIKGTGIKGIAGIPVRRNNIIRPILSLTKKEILDYLEVN
;
A
#
# COMPACT_ATOMS: atom_id res chain seq x y z
N MET A 1 -18.03 -16.24 -3.30
CA MET A 1 -16.74 -15.56 -3.18
C MET A 1 -16.09 -15.53 -4.57
N LYS A 2 -15.63 -14.36 -5.05
CA LYS A 2 -15.04 -14.23 -6.38
C LYS A 2 -13.68 -14.93 -6.45
N ALA A 3 -13.28 -15.43 -7.63
CA ALA A 3 -12.00 -16.14 -7.81
C ALA A 3 -10.78 -15.31 -7.34
N ILE A 4 -10.78 -14.02 -7.62
CA ILE A 4 -9.73 -13.10 -7.19
C ILE A 4 -9.61 -13.01 -5.65
N GLU A 5 -10.73 -13.00 -4.94
CA GLU A 5 -10.73 -12.98 -3.48
C GLU A 5 -10.13 -14.27 -2.90
N GLN A 6 -10.44 -15.42 -3.51
CA GLN A 6 -9.83 -16.70 -3.11
C GLN A 6 -8.32 -16.71 -3.35
N LYS A 7 -7.86 -16.14 -4.48
CA LYS A 7 -6.43 -16.01 -4.80
C LYS A 7 -5.70 -15.21 -3.73
N VAL A 8 -6.26 -14.04 -3.34
CA VAL A 8 -5.65 -13.20 -2.29
C VAL A 8 -5.70 -13.88 -0.92
N LEU A 9 -6.83 -14.49 -0.54
CA LEU A 9 -6.95 -15.21 0.72
C LEU A 9 -5.94 -16.34 0.85
N ARG A 10 -5.73 -17.11 -0.23
CA ARG A 10 -4.72 -18.16 -0.31
C ARG A 10 -3.33 -17.59 -0.13
N PHE A 11 -3.00 -16.53 -0.89
CA PHE A 11 -1.70 -15.87 -0.84
C PHE A 11 -1.38 -15.33 0.56
N ILE A 12 -2.35 -14.70 1.24
CA ILE A 12 -2.21 -14.23 2.62
C ILE A 12 -1.91 -15.40 3.57
N LYS A 13 -2.61 -16.52 3.40
CA LYS A 13 -2.45 -17.71 4.26
C LYS A 13 -1.10 -18.39 4.03
N GLU A 14 -0.72 -18.64 2.78
CA GLU A 14 0.54 -19.31 2.41
C GLU A 14 1.79 -18.51 2.85
N ASN A 15 1.69 -17.19 2.91
CA ASN A 15 2.79 -16.31 3.33
C ASN A 15 2.64 -15.79 4.77
N GLU A 16 1.65 -16.27 5.53
CA GLU A 16 1.40 -15.90 6.93
C GLU A 16 1.38 -14.37 7.16
N LEU A 17 0.72 -13.63 6.25
CA LEU A 17 0.78 -12.17 6.24
C LEU A 17 -0.05 -11.53 7.34
N LEU A 18 -1.13 -12.18 7.79
CA LEU A 18 -2.04 -11.67 8.81
C LEU A 18 -2.19 -12.68 9.94
N THR A 19 -2.16 -12.18 11.16
CA THR A 19 -2.41 -12.94 12.39
C THR A 19 -3.65 -12.40 13.09
N THR A 20 -4.40 -13.27 13.75
CA THR A 20 -5.59 -12.86 14.53
C THR A 20 -5.22 -11.86 15.62
N GLY A 21 -6.02 -10.78 15.74
CA GLY A 21 -5.85 -9.74 16.74
C GLY A 21 -4.96 -8.58 16.30
N GLU A 22 -4.34 -8.66 15.12
CA GLU A 22 -3.46 -7.58 14.63
C GLU A 22 -4.24 -6.34 14.17
N LYS A 23 -3.57 -5.19 14.33
CA LYS A 23 -3.97 -3.91 13.75
C LYS A 23 -3.16 -3.62 12.49
N ILE A 24 -3.82 -3.40 11.37
CA ILE A 24 -3.19 -3.23 10.07
C ILE A 24 -3.39 -1.80 9.55
N LEU A 25 -2.29 -1.10 9.29
CA LEU A 25 -2.30 0.23 8.68
C LEU A 25 -2.17 0.10 7.15
N ILE A 26 -3.17 0.55 6.41
CA ILE A 26 -3.22 0.43 4.95
C ILE A 26 -2.68 1.71 4.31
N ALA A 27 -1.65 1.59 3.48
CA ALA A 27 -1.12 2.70 2.69
C ALA A 27 -2.07 3.00 1.52
N LEU A 28 -2.91 4.01 1.66
CA LEU A 28 -3.94 4.40 0.70
C LEU A 28 -3.46 5.59 -0.15
N SER A 29 -3.15 5.35 -1.42
CA SER A 29 -2.70 6.39 -2.35
C SER A 29 -3.84 7.08 -3.11
N GLY A 30 -5.03 6.47 -3.17
CA GLY A 30 -6.16 6.87 -4.01
C GLY A 30 -6.17 6.18 -5.38
N GLY A 31 -5.10 5.47 -5.74
CA GLY A 31 -5.09 4.65 -6.95
C GLY A 31 -5.81 3.30 -6.78
N PRO A 32 -6.20 2.65 -7.90
CA PRO A 32 -7.05 1.45 -7.91
C PRO A 32 -6.51 0.32 -7.03
N ASP A 33 -5.21 0.05 -7.06
CA ASP A 33 -4.59 -1.03 -6.29
C ASP A 33 -4.78 -0.82 -4.77
N SER A 34 -4.57 0.41 -4.31
CA SER A 34 -4.72 0.75 -2.89
C SER A 34 -6.18 0.78 -2.44
N VAL A 35 -7.08 1.17 -3.32
CA VAL A 35 -8.54 1.14 -3.09
C VAL A 35 -9.02 -0.31 -3.01
N PHE A 36 -8.60 -1.16 -3.95
CA PHE A 36 -8.88 -2.59 -3.88
C PHE A 36 -8.40 -3.21 -2.57
N LEU A 37 -7.15 -2.94 -2.17
CA LEU A 37 -6.60 -3.47 -0.91
C LEU A 37 -7.42 -3.05 0.30
N LEU A 38 -7.84 -1.78 0.36
CA LEU A 38 -8.69 -1.23 1.43
C LEU A 38 -10.03 -1.98 1.51
N HIS A 39 -10.75 -2.07 0.38
CA HIS A 39 -12.05 -2.77 0.31
C HIS A 39 -11.91 -4.25 0.63
N PHE A 40 -10.87 -4.91 0.12
CA PHE A 40 -10.60 -6.32 0.40
C PHE A 40 -10.38 -6.57 1.90
N LEU A 41 -9.46 -5.83 2.52
CA LEU A 41 -9.19 -6.00 3.95
C LEU A 41 -10.40 -5.63 4.82
N ASN A 42 -11.15 -4.59 4.45
CA ASN A 42 -12.39 -4.23 5.14
C ASN A 42 -13.45 -5.34 5.06
N LYS A 43 -13.65 -5.92 3.88
CA LYS A 43 -14.57 -7.05 3.66
C LYS A 43 -14.23 -8.26 4.51
N PHE A 44 -12.94 -8.57 4.64
CA PHE A 44 -12.48 -9.78 5.34
C PHE A 44 -11.96 -9.54 6.76
N LYS A 45 -12.02 -8.29 7.30
CA LYS A 45 -11.50 -7.98 8.64
C LYS A 45 -12.08 -8.86 9.75
N LYS A 46 -13.38 -9.17 9.68
CA LYS A 46 -14.04 -10.07 10.65
C LYS A 46 -13.51 -11.50 10.55
N LYS A 47 -13.27 -12.00 9.31
CA LYS A 47 -12.74 -13.34 9.08
C LYS A 47 -11.32 -13.49 9.63
N PHE A 48 -10.48 -12.49 9.45
CA PHE A 48 -9.11 -12.45 9.98
C PHE A 48 -9.05 -12.04 11.45
N LYS A 49 -10.15 -11.50 11.99
CA LYS A 49 -10.20 -10.89 13.33
C LYS A 49 -9.14 -9.81 13.50
N ILE A 50 -9.03 -8.89 12.54
CA ILE A 50 -8.08 -7.77 12.52
C ILE A 50 -8.82 -6.43 12.62
N GLU A 51 -8.12 -5.42 13.12
CA GLU A 51 -8.51 -4.02 13.01
C GLU A 51 -7.75 -3.37 11.85
N ILE A 52 -8.35 -2.39 11.19
CA ILE A 52 -7.74 -1.69 10.08
C ILE A 52 -7.83 -0.17 10.24
N GLY A 53 -6.80 0.52 9.77
CA GLY A 53 -6.79 1.96 9.57
C GLY A 53 -6.10 2.27 8.26
N ALA A 54 -6.24 3.50 7.78
CA ALA A 54 -5.65 3.97 6.55
C ALA A 54 -4.67 5.12 6.79
N VAL A 55 -3.64 5.22 5.94
CA VAL A 55 -2.71 6.35 5.92
C VAL A 55 -2.55 6.87 4.51
N HIS A 56 -2.74 8.18 4.31
CA HIS A 56 -2.59 8.87 3.03
C HIS A 56 -1.55 9.98 3.12
N ILE A 57 -0.74 10.14 2.07
CA ILE A 57 0.24 11.23 1.97
C ILE A 57 0.00 12.01 0.70
N ASN A 58 -0.35 13.29 0.86
CA ASN A 58 -0.39 14.25 -0.21
C ASN A 58 1.00 14.88 -0.39
N HIS A 59 1.70 14.45 -1.41
CA HIS A 59 3.06 14.91 -1.73
C HIS A 59 3.12 16.32 -2.36
N ARG A 60 1.96 16.94 -2.64
CA ARG A 60 1.83 18.26 -3.28
C ARG A 60 2.54 18.37 -4.64
N LEU A 61 2.65 17.24 -5.36
CA LEU A 61 3.36 17.20 -6.66
C LEU A 61 2.47 17.62 -7.84
N ARG A 62 1.15 17.35 -7.76
CA ARG A 62 0.18 17.54 -8.85
C ARG A 62 -0.87 18.61 -8.53
N GLY A 63 -0.60 19.53 -7.58
CA GLY A 63 -1.53 20.61 -7.22
C GLY A 63 -2.93 20.10 -6.89
N LYS A 64 -3.95 20.58 -7.63
CA LYS A 64 -5.37 20.23 -7.41
C LYS A 64 -5.66 18.73 -7.50
N ASP A 65 -4.97 17.96 -8.34
CA ASP A 65 -5.16 16.50 -8.43
C ASP A 65 -4.74 15.81 -7.14
N SER A 66 -3.64 16.26 -6.51
CA SER A 66 -3.23 15.69 -5.21
C SER A 66 -4.22 16.03 -4.10
N GLU A 67 -4.92 17.16 -4.17
CA GLU A 67 -5.99 17.52 -3.22
C GLU A 67 -7.24 16.66 -3.45
N ARG A 68 -7.60 16.42 -4.71
CA ARG A 68 -8.70 15.54 -5.08
C ARG A 68 -8.48 14.12 -4.61
N ASP A 69 -7.26 13.58 -4.78
CA ASP A 69 -6.90 12.24 -4.30
C ASP A 69 -7.03 12.14 -2.77
N GLU A 70 -6.60 13.18 -2.03
CA GLU A 70 -6.75 13.22 -0.57
C GLU A 70 -8.22 13.24 -0.14
N LEU A 71 -9.05 14.07 -0.79
CA LEU A 71 -10.49 14.14 -0.50
C LEU A 71 -11.17 12.81 -0.82
N PHE A 72 -10.83 12.19 -1.93
CA PHE A 72 -11.33 10.86 -2.30
C PHE A 72 -10.97 9.80 -1.25
N CYS A 73 -9.71 9.75 -0.82
CA CYS A 73 -9.27 8.81 0.23
C CYS A 73 -10.04 9.01 1.54
N LYS A 74 -10.29 10.26 1.93
CA LYS A 74 -11.09 10.57 3.13
C LYS A 74 -12.54 10.10 2.97
N ALA A 75 -13.18 10.42 1.85
CA ALA A 75 -14.57 10.05 1.58
C ALA A 75 -14.77 8.52 1.62
N VAL A 76 -13.88 7.76 0.97
CA VAL A 76 -13.94 6.28 0.99
C VAL A 76 -13.74 5.73 2.40
N CYS A 77 -12.81 6.29 3.18
CA CYS A 77 -12.59 5.84 4.56
C CYS A 77 -13.77 6.18 5.47
N ASP A 78 -14.38 7.35 5.30
CA ASP A 78 -15.57 7.76 6.07
C ASP A 78 -16.76 6.84 5.76
N GLU A 79 -17.01 6.54 4.48
CA GLU A 79 -18.06 5.59 4.06
C GLU A 79 -17.87 4.20 4.70
N LEU A 80 -16.63 3.73 4.76
CA LEU A 80 -16.28 2.42 5.32
C LEU A 80 -16.11 2.43 6.85
N SER A 81 -16.24 3.61 7.50
CA SER A 81 -15.96 3.81 8.93
C SER A 81 -14.56 3.33 9.33
N ILE A 82 -13.55 3.69 8.51
CA ILE A 82 -12.13 3.36 8.73
C ILE A 82 -11.39 4.63 9.15
N PRO A 83 -10.64 4.63 10.27
CA PRO A 83 -9.83 5.77 10.66
C PRO A 83 -8.75 6.04 9.61
N ILE A 84 -8.61 7.31 9.18
CA ILE A 84 -7.60 7.73 8.21
C ILE A 84 -6.68 8.81 8.79
N TYR A 85 -5.38 8.64 8.61
CA TYR A 85 -4.34 9.58 8.98
C TYR A 85 -3.75 10.22 7.72
N THR A 86 -3.76 11.54 7.64
CA THR A 86 -3.28 12.25 6.45
C THR A 86 -2.07 13.14 6.74
N LEU A 87 -1.13 13.19 5.80
CA LEU A 87 0.00 14.11 5.82
C LEU A 87 0.06 14.89 4.51
N ARG A 88 0.17 16.22 4.59
CA ARG A 88 0.53 17.08 3.46
C ARG A 88 1.99 17.46 3.56
N LYS A 89 2.80 17.11 2.58
CA LYS A 89 4.24 17.42 2.58
C LYS A 89 4.72 17.83 1.19
N ASP A 90 5.38 18.98 1.10
CA ASP A 90 6.05 19.41 -0.13
C ASP A 90 7.33 18.58 -0.33
N VAL A 91 7.23 17.57 -1.20
CA VAL A 91 8.35 16.67 -1.52
C VAL A 91 9.44 17.40 -2.29
N LYS A 92 9.10 18.40 -3.13
CA LYS A 92 10.10 19.18 -3.89
C LYS A 92 11.02 19.96 -2.95
N SER A 93 10.44 20.64 -1.98
CA SER A 93 11.21 21.37 -0.97
C SER A 93 12.05 20.44 -0.10
N TYR A 94 11.49 19.28 0.31
CA TYR A 94 12.22 18.27 1.08
C TYR A 94 13.38 17.66 0.29
N SER A 95 13.17 17.33 -1.00
CA SER A 95 14.18 16.82 -1.93
C SER A 95 15.36 17.79 -2.07
N LYS A 96 15.08 19.07 -2.36
CA LYS A 96 16.13 20.12 -2.50
C LYS A 96 16.93 20.30 -1.21
N LYS A 97 16.24 20.42 -0.06
CA LYS A 97 16.89 20.61 1.25
C LYS A 97 17.85 19.47 1.60
N ASN A 98 17.50 18.25 1.27
CA ASN A 98 18.26 17.05 1.65
C ASN A 98 19.13 16.47 0.52
N LYS A 99 19.17 17.10 -0.66
CA LYS A 99 19.91 16.65 -1.85
C LYS A 99 19.52 15.21 -2.28
N TYR A 100 18.24 14.88 -2.17
CA TYR A 100 17.68 13.59 -2.63
C TYR A 100 17.02 13.73 -3.99
N SER A 101 16.91 12.64 -4.77
CA SER A 101 15.97 12.59 -5.88
C SER A 101 14.53 12.73 -5.36
N LEU A 102 13.58 13.16 -6.21
CA LEU A 102 12.16 13.26 -5.83
C LEU A 102 11.59 11.91 -5.37
N GLU A 103 12.00 10.84 -6.02
CA GLU A 103 11.59 9.49 -5.68
C GLU A 103 12.07 9.08 -4.29
N VAL A 104 13.38 9.26 -4.01
CA VAL A 104 13.98 8.97 -2.69
C VAL A 104 13.34 9.82 -1.61
N ALA A 105 13.11 11.12 -1.87
CA ALA A 105 12.46 12.03 -0.94
C ALA A 105 11.03 11.59 -0.61
N GLY A 106 10.22 11.28 -1.64
CA GLY A 106 8.86 10.78 -1.47
C GLY A 106 8.81 9.46 -0.71
N ARG A 107 9.74 8.55 -1.01
CA ARG A 107 9.87 7.28 -0.30
C ARG A 107 10.20 7.48 1.19
N LYS A 108 11.19 8.32 1.52
CA LYS A 108 11.55 8.61 2.91
C LYS A 108 10.39 9.20 3.69
N ILE A 109 9.75 10.27 3.18
CA ILE A 109 8.58 10.89 3.81
C ILE A 109 7.49 9.85 4.07
N ARG A 110 7.24 8.96 3.11
CA ARG A 110 6.23 7.91 3.23
C ARG A 110 6.51 6.98 4.39
N TYR A 111 7.71 6.40 4.44
CA TYR A 111 8.04 5.43 5.48
C TYR A 111 8.18 6.06 6.86
N GLU A 112 8.73 7.27 6.98
CA GLU A 112 8.79 8.02 8.23
C GLU A 112 7.37 8.29 8.79
N PHE A 113 6.43 8.66 7.93
CA PHE A 113 5.05 8.90 8.34
C PHE A 113 4.33 7.60 8.72
N PHE A 114 4.48 6.55 7.93
CA PHE A 114 3.92 5.24 8.25
C PHE A 114 4.39 4.74 9.61
N GLU A 115 5.69 4.83 9.88
CA GLU A 115 6.27 4.39 11.15
C GLU A 115 5.76 5.24 12.32
N LYS A 116 5.67 6.57 12.14
CA LYS A 116 5.13 7.48 13.15
C LYS A 116 3.69 7.10 13.52
N ILE A 117 2.81 6.91 12.53
CA ILE A 117 1.40 6.57 12.76
C ILE A 117 1.28 5.16 13.35
N SER A 118 2.05 4.20 12.82
CA SER A 118 2.04 2.82 13.32
C SER A 118 2.40 2.77 14.81
N LYS A 119 3.47 3.45 15.23
CA LYS A 119 3.89 3.50 16.64
C LYS A 119 2.88 4.22 17.53
N ALA A 120 2.37 5.37 17.09
CA ALA A 120 1.45 6.20 17.88
C ALA A 120 0.09 5.53 18.12
N ASN A 121 -0.37 4.67 17.20
CA ASN A 121 -1.70 4.04 17.25
C ASN A 121 -1.62 2.51 17.37
N GLN A 122 -0.43 1.96 17.65
CA GLN A 122 -0.20 0.53 17.89
C GLN A 122 -0.63 -0.37 16.73
N TYR A 123 -0.33 0.05 15.48
CA TYR A 123 -0.48 -0.83 14.32
C TYR A 123 0.70 -1.79 14.23
N ASP A 124 0.41 -3.08 14.12
CA ASP A 124 1.39 -4.16 14.08
C ASP A 124 2.07 -4.25 12.70
N LYS A 125 1.28 -4.06 11.64
CA LYS A 125 1.76 -4.17 10.27
C LYS A 125 1.26 -3.03 9.39
N ILE A 126 2.00 -2.78 8.32
CA ILE A 126 1.68 -1.81 7.28
C ILE A 126 1.45 -2.57 5.98
N ALA A 127 0.23 -2.49 5.44
CA ALA A 127 -0.12 -3.13 4.17
C ALA A 127 0.06 -2.14 3.01
N THR A 128 0.85 -2.53 2.01
CA THR A 128 1.05 -1.75 0.78
C THR A 128 0.52 -2.50 -0.42
N ALA A 129 -0.01 -1.77 -1.39
CA ALA A 129 -0.72 -2.31 -2.55
C ALA A 129 0.18 -2.58 -3.77
N HIS A 130 1.40 -3.08 -3.55
CA HIS A 130 2.23 -3.56 -4.65
C HIS A 130 1.59 -4.81 -5.26
N ASN A 131 1.57 -4.88 -6.58
CA ASN A 131 0.96 -5.94 -7.37
C ASN A 131 2.01 -6.75 -8.17
N ALA A 132 1.58 -7.70 -9.00
CA ALA A 132 2.48 -8.55 -9.77
C ALA A 132 3.20 -7.78 -10.89
N ASP A 133 2.56 -6.75 -11.46
CA ASP A 133 3.17 -5.90 -12.51
C ASP A 133 4.31 -5.06 -11.90
N ASP A 134 4.12 -4.47 -10.70
CA ASP A 134 5.18 -3.77 -9.97
C ASP A 134 6.37 -4.69 -9.68
N ASN A 135 6.08 -5.95 -9.34
CA ASN A 135 7.11 -6.96 -9.09
C ASN A 135 7.90 -7.29 -10.36
N ALA A 136 7.22 -7.50 -11.48
CA ALA A 136 7.85 -7.76 -12.78
C ALA A 136 8.73 -6.57 -13.21
N GLU A 137 8.21 -5.33 -13.07
CA GLU A 137 8.98 -4.11 -13.35
C GLU A 137 10.24 -4.04 -12.48
N THR A 138 10.12 -4.34 -11.19
CA THR A 138 11.26 -4.33 -10.26
C THR A 138 12.33 -5.36 -10.66
N VAL A 139 11.91 -6.58 -11.04
CA VAL A 139 12.83 -7.64 -11.51
C VAL A 139 13.55 -7.18 -12.77
N LEU A 140 12.83 -6.65 -13.76
CA LEU A 140 13.42 -6.17 -15.02
C LEU A 140 14.41 -5.03 -14.78
N LEU A 141 14.05 -4.04 -13.96
CA LEU A 141 14.96 -2.95 -13.61
C LEU A 141 16.22 -3.44 -12.90
N ASN A 142 16.10 -4.43 -12.04
CA ASN A 142 17.24 -5.02 -11.35
C ASN A 142 18.14 -5.81 -12.28
N LEU A 143 17.59 -6.53 -13.24
CA LEU A 143 18.35 -7.23 -14.30
C LEU A 143 19.14 -6.25 -15.16
N ILE A 144 18.49 -5.16 -15.62
CA ILE A 144 19.13 -4.10 -16.41
C ILE A 144 20.29 -3.45 -15.64
N LYS A 145 20.12 -3.24 -14.32
CA LYS A 145 21.16 -2.68 -13.45
C LYS A 145 22.26 -3.66 -13.05
N GLY A 146 22.17 -4.92 -13.45
CA GLY A 146 23.19 -5.93 -13.17
C GLY A 146 23.31 -6.30 -11.69
N THR A 147 22.20 -6.25 -10.92
CA THR A 147 22.25 -6.52 -9.47
C THR A 147 22.42 -7.99 -9.08
N GLY A 148 22.69 -8.87 -10.04
CA GLY A 148 22.92 -10.30 -9.83
C GLY A 148 21.70 -11.07 -9.34
N ILE A 149 21.93 -12.28 -8.78
CA ILE A 149 20.86 -13.20 -8.35
C ILE A 149 19.92 -12.56 -7.31
N LYS A 150 20.41 -11.69 -6.43
CA LYS A 150 19.58 -10.99 -5.44
C LYS A 150 18.56 -10.04 -6.07
N GLY A 151 18.85 -9.51 -7.25
CA GLY A 151 17.92 -8.64 -7.98
C GLY A 151 16.73 -9.39 -8.61
N ILE A 152 16.91 -10.67 -8.91
CA ILE A 152 15.87 -11.53 -9.50
C ILE A 152 14.74 -11.82 -8.49
N ALA A 153 15.02 -11.71 -7.20
CA ALA A 153 14.03 -11.97 -6.15
C ALA A 153 12.82 -10.97 -6.15
N GLY A 154 12.94 -9.83 -6.86
CA GLY A 154 11.88 -8.85 -6.98
C GLY A 154 11.48 -8.19 -5.65
N ILE A 155 10.20 -7.87 -5.53
CA ILE A 155 9.64 -7.23 -4.33
C ILE A 155 9.33 -8.30 -3.28
N PRO A 156 9.93 -8.25 -2.07
CA PRO A 156 9.64 -9.24 -1.04
C PRO A 156 8.18 -9.13 -0.56
N VAL A 157 7.52 -10.26 -0.38
CA VAL A 157 6.13 -10.34 0.13
C VAL A 157 6.00 -9.68 1.50
N ARG A 158 7.01 -9.86 2.35
CA ARG A 158 7.14 -9.24 3.67
C ARG A 158 8.54 -8.65 3.86
N ARG A 159 8.59 -7.46 4.46
CA ARG A 159 9.86 -6.84 4.89
C ARG A 159 9.62 -6.10 6.21
N ASN A 160 10.19 -6.61 7.30
CA ASN A 160 9.91 -6.15 8.66
C ASN A 160 8.39 -6.21 8.96
N ASN A 161 7.79 -5.08 9.32
CA ASN A 161 6.35 -4.94 9.53
C ASN A 161 5.55 -4.56 8.27
N ILE A 162 6.18 -4.47 7.11
CA ILE A 162 5.51 -4.15 5.84
C ILE A 162 5.11 -5.44 5.14
N ILE A 163 3.84 -5.55 4.77
CA ILE A 163 3.26 -6.67 4.04
C ILE A 163 2.67 -6.24 2.70
N ARG A 164 2.57 -7.17 1.74
CA ARG A 164 2.04 -6.93 0.39
C ARG A 164 1.01 -7.98 0.01
N PRO A 165 -0.20 -7.85 0.54
CA PRO A 165 -1.23 -8.89 0.44
C PRO A 165 -1.69 -9.19 -0.99
N ILE A 166 -1.52 -8.23 -1.91
CA ILE A 166 -1.98 -8.34 -3.30
C ILE A 166 -0.85 -8.50 -4.32
N LEU A 167 0.36 -8.85 -3.87
CA LEU A 167 1.53 -9.00 -4.75
C LEU A 167 1.37 -10.10 -5.80
N SER A 168 0.43 -11.03 -5.60
CA SER A 168 0.10 -12.08 -6.56
C SER A 168 -0.89 -11.67 -7.64
N LEU A 169 -1.55 -10.50 -7.51
CA LEU A 169 -2.53 -10.02 -8.47
C LEU A 169 -1.89 -9.18 -9.56
N THR A 170 -2.37 -9.32 -10.80
CA THR A 170 -2.07 -8.39 -11.87
C THR A 170 -2.92 -7.12 -11.74
N LYS A 171 -2.44 -6.02 -12.32
CA LYS A 171 -3.20 -4.77 -12.39
C LYS A 171 -4.54 -4.96 -13.12
N LYS A 172 -4.55 -5.79 -14.17
CA LYS A 172 -5.78 -6.12 -14.90
C LYS A 172 -6.81 -6.79 -13.99
N GLU A 173 -6.41 -7.81 -13.22
CA GLU A 173 -7.31 -8.49 -12.28
C GLU A 173 -7.92 -7.51 -11.26
N ILE A 174 -7.13 -6.54 -10.79
CA ILE A 174 -7.58 -5.53 -9.83
C ILE A 174 -8.62 -4.60 -10.48
N LEU A 175 -8.36 -4.10 -11.69
CA LEU A 175 -9.29 -3.23 -12.41
C LEU A 175 -10.59 -3.95 -12.75
N ASP A 176 -10.52 -5.16 -13.32
CA ASP A 176 -11.67 -5.99 -13.62
C ASP A 176 -12.56 -6.24 -12.38
N TYR A 177 -11.94 -6.37 -11.20
CA TYR A 177 -12.68 -6.52 -9.94
C TYR A 177 -13.39 -5.23 -9.52
N LEU A 178 -12.74 -4.08 -9.64
CA LEU A 178 -13.30 -2.79 -9.24
C LEU A 178 -14.43 -2.31 -10.16
N GLU A 179 -14.40 -2.67 -11.43
CA GLU A 179 -15.49 -2.34 -12.39
C GLU A 179 -16.81 -3.04 -12.06
N VAL A 180 -16.75 -4.17 -11.38
CA VAL A 180 -17.93 -5.02 -11.07
C VAL A 180 -18.42 -4.85 -9.62
N ASN A 181 -17.74 -4.05 -8.80
CA ASN A 181 -18.03 -3.84 -7.37
C ASN A 181 -18.02 -2.40 -6.96
#